data_416ff081950162729a2f7c3344659731
#
_entry.id   416ff081950162729a2f7c3344659731
#
_cell.length_a   1.000
_cell.length_b   1.000
_cell.length_c   1.000
_cell.angle_alpha   90.00
_cell.angle_beta   90.00
_cell.angle_gamma   90.00
#
_symmetry.space_group_name_H-M   'P 1'
#
loop_
_entity.id
_entity.type
_entity.pdbx_description
1 polymer ?
#
loop_
_entity_poly.entity_id
_entity_poly.type
_entity_poly.pdbx_seq_one_letter_code
_entity_poly.pdbx_strand_id
1 'polypeptide(L)'
;MGVQFFSGVLAKEVGELSVEELETVDKPDDSLDEAFVRKVFYISLNSGKILLESGAETYRIEDTMIRIANNYGIDNVQVFVTTTVIILSMNDYALSQTIRIDERANNLEKVVSINELSRSITKGLPLNEAIDRIENIHETKMFPFWLVVFTGGVVAIMFLLLFNGQPVDIPVAAAGGMAGVLITESIQRYTKIKFFNEFFAALFIAVISVLYVEFGPGIQLETIIIAAVMPLVPGVLITNAIREMIRGHLMAGTMKGAEALLTAIAIGAGVGLVFMVM
;
A
#
# COMPACT_ATOMS: atom_id res chain seq x y z
N MET A 1 17.86 2.99 -44.69
CA MET A 1 17.64 1.61 -45.20
C MET A 1 17.47 0.57 -44.07
N GLY A 2 17.47 0.96 -42.79
CA GLY A 2 17.35 0.06 -41.63
C GLY A 2 15.99 0.06 -40.92
N VAL A 3 15.08 0.94 -41.23
CA VAL A 3 13.78 1.07 -40.53
C VAL A 3 12.65 0.25 -41.16
N GLN A 4 12.79 -0.09 -42.44
CA GLN A 4 11.79 -0.93 -43.14
C GLN A 4 11.94 -2.44 -42.89
N PHE A 5 13.10 -2.90 -42.38
CA PHE A 5 13.32 -4.32 -42.14
C PHE A 5 12.74 -4.81 -40.79
N PHE A 6 12.58 -3.91 -39.82
CA PHE A 6 11.99 -4.26 -38.50
C PHE A 6 10.45 -4.26 -38.49
N SER A 7 9.83 -3.51 -39.41
CA SER A 7 8.36 -3.48 -39.55
C SER A 7 7.80 -4.77 -40.16
N GLY A 8 8.58 -5.47 -41.01
CA GLY A 8 8.10 -6.66 -41.72
C GLY A 8 8.17 -7.98 -40.93
N VAL A 9 8.92 -8.03 -39.83
CA VAL A 9 9.08 -9.26 -39.02
C VAL A 9 8.07 -9.29 -37.87
N LEU A 10 7.69 -8.14 -37.30
CA LEU A 10 6.68 -8.06 -36.27
C LEU A 10 5.23 -8.15 -36.82
N ALA A 11 5.01 -7.79 -38.08
CA ALA A 11 3.70 -7.92 -38.73
C ALA A 11 3.32 -9.36 -39.12
N LYS A 12 4.24 -10.31 -38.98
CA LYS A 12 4.02 -11.70 -39.39
C LYS A 12 3.72 -12.66 -38.23
N GLU A 13 3.85 -12.20 -36.98
CA GLU A 13 3.53 -12.99 -35.78
C GLU A 13 2.28 -12.51 -35.02
N VAL A 14 1.85 -11.28 -35.25
CA VAL A 14 0.53 -10.81 -34.79
C VAL A 14 -0.36 -10.88 -36.03
N GLY A 15 -1.17 -11.92 -36.15
CA GLY A 15 -2.11 -12.07 -37.28
C GLY A 15 -2.85 -10.74 -37.48
N GLU A 16 -2.61 -10.08 -38.62
CA GLU A 16 -3.41 -8.95 -39.07
C GLU A 16 -4.85 -9.46 -39.24
N LEU A 17 -5.67 -9.28 -38.21
CA LEU A 17 -7.10 -9.30 -38.39
C LEU A 17 -7.42 -8.17 -39.36
N SER A 18 -7.97 -8.50 -40.53
CA SER A 18 -8.41 -7.51 -41.49
C SER A 18 -9.50 -6.65 -40.86
N VAL A 19 -9.62 -5.38 -41.27
CA VAL A 19 -10.67 -4.48 -40.77
C VAL A 19 -12.06 -5.10 -40.98
N GLU A 20 -12.25 -5.94 -42.03
CA GLU A 20 -13.45 -6.73 -42.26
C GLU A 20 -13.69 -7.84 -41.23
N GLU A 21 -12.62 -8.47 -40.68
CA GLU A 21 -12.74 -9.46 -39.61
C GLU A 21 -13.06 -8.80 -38.25
N LEU A 22 -12.67 -7.53 -38.05
CA LEU A 22 -13.04 -6.76 -36.88
C LEU A 22 -14.50 -6.30 -36.89
N GLU A 23 -15.09 -6.12 -38.10
CA GLU A 23 -16.53 -5.79 -38.24
C GLU A 23 -17.45 -7.02 -38.06
N THR A 24 -16.93 -8.23 -38.19
CA THR A 24 -17.68 -9.49 -38.00
C THR A 24 -17.50 -10.10 -36.62
N VAL A 25 -16.80 -9.45 -35.69
CA VAL A 25 -16.88 -9.83 -34.28
C VAL A 25 -18.32 -9.57 -33.82
N ASP A 26 -19.10 -10.63 -33.82
CA ASP A 26 -20.46 -10.64 -33.31
C ASP A 26 -20.49 -9.89 -31.98
N LYS A 27 -21.37 -8.87 -31.90
CA LYS A 27 -21.67 -8.28 -30.60
C LYS A 27 -22.06 -9.42 -29.68
N PRO A 28 -21.45 -9.50 -28.46
CA PRO A 28 -21.85 -10.55 -27.54
C PRO A 28 -23.36 -10.51 -27.39
N ASP A 29 -23.93 -11.68 -27.43
CA ASP A 29 -25.36 -11.94 -27.26
C ASP A 29 -25.88 -11.09 -26.08
N ASP A 30 -26.97 -10.42 -26.31
CA ASP A 30 -27.63 -9.33 -25.57
C ASP A 30 -28.03 -9.68 -24.11
N SER A 31 -27.20 -10.40 -23.35
CA SER A 31 -27.58 -11.03 -22.08
C SER A 31 -27.38 -10.18 -20.82
N LEU A 32 -26.58 -9.13 -20.86
CA LEU A 32 -26.38 -8.23 -19.69
C LEU A 32 -26.62 -6.78 -20.08
N ASP A 33 -27.51 -6.10 -19.36
CA ASP A 33 -27.78 -4.67 -19.51
C ASP A 33 -26.47 -3.86 -19.32
N GLU A 34 -26.17 -2.97 -20.27
CA GLU A 34 -24.97 -2.10 -20.22
C GLU A 34 -24.86 -1.36 -18.88
N ALA A 35 -25.97 -0.95 -18.29
CA ALA A 35 -26.02 -0.32 -16.97
C ALA A 35 -25.57 -1.28 -15.85
N PHE A 36 -25.90 -2.57 -15.98
CA PHE A 36 -25.45 -3.59 -15.04
C PHE A 36 -23.95 -3.80 -15.13
N VAL A 37 -23.41 -3.94 -16.34
CA VAL A 37 -21.97 -4.11 -16.58
C VAL A 37 -21.18 -2.91 -16.03
N ARG A 38 -21.63 -1.69 -16.25
CA ARG A 38 -21.02 -0.47 -15.71
C ARG A 38 -21.01 -0.45 -14.17
N LYS A 39 -22.05 -0.96 -13.52
CA LYS A 39 -22.10 -1.09 -12.06
C LYS A 39 -21.09 -2.13 -11.55
N VAL A 40 -20.98 -3.28 -12.22
CA VAL A 40 -19.98 -4.31 -11.87
C VAL A 40 -18.56 -3.77 -12.06
N PHE A 41 -18.33 -3.05 -13.16
CA PHE A 41 -17.06 -2.36 -13.42
C PHE A 41 -16.72 -1.39 -12.29
N TYR A 42 -17.68 -0.57 -11.86
CA TYR A 42 -17.53 0.38 -10.75
C TYR A 42 -17.13 -0.31 -9.44
N ILE A 43 -17.83 -1.39 -9.05
CA ILE A 43 -17.53 -2.12 -7.81
C ILE A 43 -16.14 -2.76 -7.88
N SER A 44 -15.81 -3.42 -8.98
CA SER A 44 -14.49 -4.06 -9.16
C SER A 44 -13.37 -3.04 -9.05
N LEU A 45 -13.50 -1.92 -9.74
CA LEU A 45 -12.50 -0.86 -9.77
C LEU A 45 -12.33 -0.16 -8.41
N ASN A 46 -13.44 0.18 -7.73
CA ASN A 46 -13.37 0.82 -6.40
C ASN A 46 -12.89 -0.14 -5.33
N SER A 47 -13.21 -1.44 -5.40
CA SER A 47 -12.63 -2.45 -4.52
C SER A 47 -11.11 -2.50 -4.67
N GLY A 48 -10.61 -2.51 -5.91
CA GLY A 48 -9.18 -2.44 -6.19
C GLY A 48 -8.54 -1.17 -5.66
N LYS A 49 -9.18 -0.02 -5.88
CA LYS A 49 -8.73 1.28 -5.39
C LYS A 49 -8.58 1.29 -3.87
N ILE A 50 -9.62 0.92 -3.14
CA ILE A 50 -9.60 0.88 -1.67
C ILE A 50 -8.52 -0.07 -1.16
N LEU A 51 -8.37 -1.25 -1.77
CA LEU A 51 -7.33 -2.21 -1.40
C LEU A 51 -5.92 -1.66 -1.61
N LEU A 52 -5.65 -1.00 -2.75
CA LEU A 52 -4.34 -0.43 -3.06
C LEU A 52 -4.01 0.75 -2.13
N GLU A 53 -4.96 1.65 -1.91
CA GLU A 53 -4.85 2.76 -0.95
C GLU A 53 -4.60 2.25 0.47
N SER A 54 -5.14 1.08 0.82
CA SER A 54 -5.01 0.45 2.14
C SER A 54 -3.79 -0.47 2.30
N GLY A 55 -2.90 -0.53 1.30
CA GLY A 55 -1.62 -1.22 1.40
C GLY A 55 -1.67 -2.74 1.14
N ALA A 56 -2.73 -3.25 0.53
CA ALA A 56 -2.83 -4.65 0.15
C ALA A 56 -1.76 -5.04 -0.88
N GLU A 57 -1.51 -6.34 -1.00
CA GLU A 57 -0.62 -6.89 -2.03
C GLU A 57 -1.27 -6.84 -3.42
N THR A 58 -0.49 -6.50 -4.47
CA THR A 58 -1.02 -6.28 -5.83
C THR A 58 -1.71 -7.51 -6.40
N TYR A 59 -1.15 -8.70 -6.22
CA TYR A 59 -1.77 -9.95 -6.68
C TYR A 59 -3.13 -10.23 -6.01
N ARG A 60 -3.31 -9.83 -4.74
CA ARG A 60 -4.59 -9.99 -4.04
C ARG A 60 -5.64 -9.01 -4.55
N ILE A 61 -5.19 -7.81 -4.95
CA ILE A 61 -6.05 -6.80 -5.54
C ILE A 61 -6.58 -7.32 -6.88
N GLU A 62 -5.69 -7.78 -7.76
CA GLU A 62 -6.04 -8.36 -9.06
C GLU A 62 -7.03 -9.52 -8.91
N ASP A 63 -6.72 -10.52 -8.05
CA ASP A 63 -7.60 -11.65 -7.78
C ASP A 63 -8.97 -11.23 -7.25
N THR A 64 -9.02 -10.23 -6.36
CA THR A 64 -10.29 -9.75 -5.79
C THR A 64 -11.14 -9.05 -6.84
N MET A 65 -10.54 -8.20 -7.69
CA MET A 65 -11.24 -7.47 -8.75
C MET A 65 -11.82 -8.44 -9.80
N ILE A 66 -11.01 -9.40 -10.26
CA ILE A 66 -11.45 -10.44 -11.22
C ILE A 66 -12.56 -11.30 -10.60
N ARG A 67 -12.40 -11.73 -9.36
CA ARG A 67 -13.41 -12.53 -8.66
C ARG A 67 -14.72 -11.81 -8.49
N ILE A 68 -14.73 -10.51 -8.19
CA ILE A 68 -15.96 -9.71 -8.09
C ILE A 68 -16.68 -9.68 -9.43
N ALA A 69 -15.98 -9.39 -10.52
CA ALA A 69 -16.57 -9.34 -11.85
C ALA A 69 -17.13 -10.69 -12.31
N ASN A 70 -16.36 -11.77 -12.14
CA ASN A 70 -16.76 -13.12 -12.52
C ASN A 70 -18.00 -13.60 -11.76
N ASN A 71 -18.13 -13.24 -10.47
CA ASN A 71 -19.32 -13.61 -9.68
C ASN A 71 -20.61 -12.93 -10.15
N TYR A 72 -20.51 -11.83 -10.87
CA TYR A 72 -21.63 -11.17 -11.53
C TYR A 72 -21.80 -11.58 -13.00
N GLY A 73 -21.09 -12.63 -13.46
CA GLY A 73 -21.21 -13.18 -14.80
C GLY A 73 -20.45 -12.41 -15.87
N ILE A 74 -19.47 -11.60 -15.50
CA ILE A 74 -18.57 -10.94 -16.44
C ILE A 74 -17.23 -11.69 -16.44
N ASP A 75 -17.03 -12.44 -17.51
CA ASP A 75 -15.78 -13.15 -17.80
C ASP A 75 -14.81 -12.24 -18.58
N ASN A 76 -13.66 -12.72 -19.00
CA ASN A 76 -12.68 -11.99 -19.82
C ASN A 76 -12.28 -10.62 -19.25
N VAL A 77 -12.06 -10.59 -17.92
CA VAL A 77 -11.62 -9.41 -17.19
C VAL A 77 -10.10 -9.40 -17.06
N GLN A 78 -9.47 -8.33 -17.50
CA GLN A 78 -8.04 -8.13 -17.36
C GLN A 78 -7.75 -7.02 -16.34
N VAL A 79 -6.90 -7.33 -15.38
CA VAL A 79 -6.49 -6.40 -14.33
C VAL A 79 -4.97 -6.34 -14.29
N PHE A 80 -4.43 -5.13 -14.25
CA PHE A 80 -3.02 -4.91 -14.01
C PHE A 80 -2.84 -3.89 -12.90
N VAL A 81 -2.15 -4.28 -11.83
CA VAL A 81 -1.94 -3.46 -10.65
C VAL A 81 -0.45 -3.25 -10.40
N THR A 82 -0.08 -1.98 -10.25
CA THR A 82 1.22 -1.57 -9.73
C THR A 82 1.06 -0.92 -8.36
N THR A 83 2.14 -0.39 -7.80
CA THR A 83 2.06 0.36 -6.53
C THR A 83 1.30 1.67 -6.63
N THR A 84 1.09 2.22 -7.82
CA THR A 84 0.49 3.55 -8.04
C THR A 84 -0.58 3.60 -9.12
N VAL A 85 -0.82 2.50 -9.84
CA VAL A 85 -1.75 2.46 -10.96
C VAL A 85 -2.53 1.16 -10.95
N ILE A 86 -3.82 1.25 -11.23
CA ILE A 86 -4.71 0.14 -11.54
C ILE A 86 -5.23 0.34 -12.95
N ILE A 87 -5.16 -0.69 -13.77
CA ILE A 87 -5.81 -0.79 -15.06
C ILE A 87 -6.81 -1.93 -14.98
N LEU A 88 -8.07 -1.65 -15.27
CA LEU A 88 -9.14 -2.63 -15.38
C LEU A 88 -9.72 -2.58 -16.77
N SER A 89 -9.82 -3.74 -17.45
CA SER A 89 -10.46 -3.90 -18.75
C SER A 89 -11.44 -5.05 -18.72
N MET A 90 -12.64 -4.81 -19.25
CA MET A 90 -13.67 -5.80 -19.54
C MET A 90 -13.83 -5.85 -21.06
N ASN A 91 -13.06 -6.74 -21.71
CA ASN A 91 -12.86 -6.69 -23.16
C ASN A 91 -14.14 -6.90 -23.96
N ASP A 92 -15.02 -7.78 -23.50
CA ASP A 92 -16.28 -8.11 -24.19
C ASP A 92 -17.25 -6.91 -24.27
N TYR A 93 -17.05 -5.91 -23.40
CA TYR A 93 -17.88 -4.70 -23.30
C TYR A 93 -17.15 -3.43 -23.72
N ALA A 94 -15.92 -3.53 -24.25
CA ALA A 94 -15.07 -2.40 -24.61
C ALA A 94 -14.89 -1.36 -23.48
N LEU A 95 -14.96 -1.78 -22.22
CA LEU A 95 -14.73 -0.94 -21.05
C LEU A 95 -13.30 -1.08 -20.56
N SER A 96 -12.59 0.05 -20.49
CA SER A 96 -11.25 0.10 -19.90
C SER A 96 -11.05 1.41 -19.16
N GLN A 97 -10.46 1.34 -17.97
CA GLN A 97 -10.12 2.52 -17.19
C GLN A 97 -8.82 2.34 -16.44
N THR A 98 -8.03 3.43 -16.40
CA THR A 98 -6.82 3.53 -15.60
C THR A 98 -7.06 4.49 -14.44
N ILE A 99 -6.75 4.05 -13.22
CA ILE A 99 -6.77 4.90 -12.02
C ILE A 99 -5.35 5.04 -11.49
N ARG A 100 -4.96 6.29 -11.20
CA ARG A 100 -3.75 6.61 -10.46
C ARG A 100 -4.05 6.72 -8.96
N ILE A 101 -3.18 6.16 -8.14
CA ILE A 101 -3.23 6.22 -6.69
C ILE A 101 -2.04 7.05 -6.20
N ASP A 102 -2.33 8.18 -5.59
CA ASP A 102 -1.30 9.11 -5.11
C ASP A 102 -0.97 8.90 -3.63
N GLU A 103 -1.93 8.53 -2.82
CA GLU A 103 -1.78 8.34 -1.37
C GLU A 103 -2.06 6.89 -0.97
N ARG A 104 -1.20 6.36 -0.11
CA ARG A 104 -1.36 4.99 0.43
C ARG A 104 -1.11 5.03 1.93
N ALA A 105 -1.97 4.35 2.67
CA ALA A 105 -1.83 4.15 4.10
C ALA A 105 -2.10 2.68 4.44
N ASN A 106 -1.50 2.17 5.50
CA ASN A 106 -1.80 0.81 5.93
C ASN A 106 -3.12 0.80 6.73
N ASN A 107 -4.22 0.41 6.08
CA ASN A 107 -5.52 0.26 6.73
C ASN A 107 -6.05 -1.17 6.56
N LEU A 108 -5.68 -2.03 7.51
CA LEU A 108 -6.07 -3.45 7.47
C LEU A 108 -7.58 -3.65 7.66
N GLU A 109 -8.28 -2.73 8.32
CA GLU A 109 -9.73 -2.80 8.50
C GLU A 109 -10.45 -2.69 7.15
N LYS A 110 -10.07 -1.73 6.31
CA LYS A 110 -10.59 -1.61 4.94
C LYS A 110 -10.27 -2.83 4.10
N VAL A 111 -9.05 -3.39 4.23
CA VAL A 111 -8.67 -4.62 3.54
C VAL A 111 -9.56 -5.79 3.95
N VAL A 112 -9.85 -5.95 5.24
CA VAL A 112 -10.75 -7.00 5.75
C VAL A 112 -12.16 -6.77 5.21
N SER A 113 -12.68 -5.55 5.29
CA SER A 113 -14.04 -5.22 4.83
C SER A 113 -14.25 -5.50 3.33
N ILE A 114 -13.28 -5.16 2.47
CA ILE A 114 -13.35 -5.49 1.03
C ILE A 114 -13.29 -7.01 0.80
N ASN A 115 -12.47 -7.73 1.55
CA ASN A 115 -12.42 -9.19 1.46
C ASN A 115 -13.77 -9.84 1.89
N GLU A 116 -14.42 -9.30 2.93
CA GLU A 116 -15.75 -9.74 3.35
C GLU A 116 -16.82 -9.41 2.31
N LEU A 117 -16.77 -8.21 1.72
CA LEU A 117 -17.64 -7.82 0.60
C LEU A 117 -17.50 -8.81 -0.57
N SER A 118 -16.26 -9.08 -1.00
CA SER A 118 -15.99 -10.03 -2.09
C SER A 118 -16.53 -11.44 -1.78
N ARG A 119 -16.39 -11.92 -0.54
CA ARG A 119 -16.98 -13.20 -0.10
C ARG A 119 -18.51 -13.19 -0.08
N SER A 120 -19.10 -12.06 0.30
CA SER A 120 -20.56 -11.89 0.30
C SER A 120 -21.11 -11.91 -1.13
N ILE A 121 -20.40 -11.29 -2.08
CA ILE A 121 -20.71 -11.33 -3.51
C ILE A 121 -20.68 -12.77 -4.03
N THR A 122 -19.64 -13.55 -3.66
CA THR A 122 -19.56 -14.98 -4.00
C THR A 122 -20.74 -15.80 -3.44
N LYS A 123 -21.38 -15.35 -2.38
CA LYS A 123 -22.58 -15.98 -1.80
C LYS A 123 -23.89 -15.47 -2.38
N GLY A 124 -23.85 -14.63 -3.42
CA GLY A 124 -25.01 -14.13 -4.13
C GLY A 124 -25.52 -12.77 -3.61
N LEU A 125 -24.65 -11.92 -3.04
CA LEU A 125 -25.04 -10.56 -2.64
C LEU A 125 -25.54 -9.76 -3.86
N PRO A 126 -26.73 -9.12 -3.79
CA PRO A 126 -27.24 -8.28 -4.88
C PRO A 126 -26.31 -7.10 -5.17
N LEU A 127 -26.20 -6.73 -6.47
CA LEU A 127 -25.27 -5.71 -6.95
C LEU A 127 -25.49 -4.33 -6.30
N ASN A 128 -26.73 -3.89 -6.12
CA ASN A 128 -27.04 -2.59 -5.50
C ASN A 128 -26.59 -2.57 -4.02
N GLU A 129 -26.81 -3.65 -3.27
CA GLU A 129 -26.36 -3.76 -1.89
C GLU A 129 -24.82 -3.78 -1.81
N ALA A 130 -24.14 -4.38 -2.78
CA ALA A 130 -22.70 -4.36 -2.84
C ALA A 130 -22.15 -2.93 -3.11
N ILE A 131 -22.85 -2.11 -3.89
CA ILE A 131 -22.51 -0.69 -4.11
C ILE A 131 -22.64 0.09 -2.80
N ASP A 132 -23.76 -0.04 -2.09
CA ASP A 132 -23.97 0.64 -0.83
C ASP A 132 -22.91 0.27 0.21
N ARG A 133 -22.51 -1.00 0.26
CA ARG A 133 -21.46 -1.47 1.18
C ARG A 133 -20.08 -0.92 0.83
N ILE A 134 -19.72 -0.82 -0.44
CA ILE A 134 -18.40 -0.29 -0.83
C ILE A 134 -18.29 1.20 -0.53
N GLU A 135 -19.37 1.97 -0.68
CA GLU A 135 -19.42 3.39 -0.31
C GLU A 135 -19.21 3.57 1.21
N ASN A 136 -19.89 2.77 2.02
CA ASN A 136 -19.70 2.77 3.46
C ASN A 136 -18.27 2.41 3.89
N ILE A 137 -17.63 1.43 3.21
CA ILE A 137 -16.24 1.07 3.46
C ILE A 137 -15.30 2.23 3.11
N HIS A 138 -15.58 2.96 2.05
CA HIS A 138 -14.77 4.13 1.66
C HIS A 138 -14.75 5.20 2.76
N GLU A 139 -15.87 5.44 3.43
CA GLU A 139 -16.05 6.45 4.49
C GLU A 139 -15.49 6.02 5.86
N THR A 140 -15.07 4.76 6.04
CA THR A 140 -14.55 4.26 7.31
C THR A 140 -13.36 5.10 7.77
N LYS A 141 -13.48 5.70 8.97
CA LYS A 141 -12.47 6.60 9.54
C LYS A 141 -11.32 5.79 10.13
N MET A 142 -10.11 6.32 9.97
CA MET A 142 -8.93 5.81 10.66
C MET A 142 -9.01 6.04 12.18
N PHE A 143 -8.15 5.36 12.93
CA PHE A 143 -8.03 5.56 14.38
C PHE A 143 -7.74 7.02 14.73
N PRO A 144 -8.20 7.49 15.92
CA PRO A 144 -7.90 8.83 16.38
C PRO A 144 -6.37 9.07 16.45
N PHE A 145 -5.93 10.24 16.01
CA PHE A 145 -4.52 10.62 15.97
C PHE A 145 -3.77 10.35 17.30
N TRP A 146 -4.37 10.72 18.43
CA TRP A 146 -3.75 10.52 19.74
C TRP A 146 -3.58 9.06 20.12
N LEU A 147 -4.44 8.19 19.64
CA LEU A 147 -4.28 6.74 19.86
C LEU A 147 -3.08 6.21 19.07
N VAL A 148 -2.89 6.67 17.84
CA VAL A 148 -1.74 6.29 17.00
C VAL A 148 -0.44 6.75 17.65
N VAL A 149 -0.38 8.00 18.14
CA VAL A 149 0.79 8.51 18.87
C VAL A 149 1.06 7.71 20.15
N PHE A 150 0.04 7.44 20.95
CA PHE A 150 0.18 6.66 22.19
C PHE A 150 0.69 5.24 21.92
N THR A 151 0.18 4.58 20.88
CA THR A 151 0.65 3.24 20.52
C THR A 151 2.10 3.23 20.07
N GLY A 152 2.62 4.31 19.47
CA GLY A 152 4.06 4.47 19.19
C GLY A 152 4.92 4.35 20.43
N GLY A 153 4.50 4.97 21.54
CA GLY A 153 5.18 4.82 22.83
C GLY A 153 5.10 3.41 23.41
N VAL A 154 3.92 2.77 23.33
CA VAL A 154 3.74 1.37 23.78
C VAL A 154 4.65 0.42 23.00
N VAL A 155 4.70 0.58 21.67
CA VAL A 155 5.58 -0.22 20.81
C VAL A 155 7.05 -0.04 21.21
N ALA A 156 7.49 1.19 21.43
CA ALA A 156 8.85 1.49 21.87
C ALA A 156 9.19 0.82 23.22
N ILE A 157 8.27 0.84 24.20
CA ILE A 157 8.45 0.13 25.47
C ILE A 157 8.61 -1.38 25.24
N MET A 158 7.74 -1.98 24.42
CA MET A 158 7.79 -3.41 24.15
C MET A 158 9.12 -3.82 23.49
N PHE A 159 9.61 -3.03 22.55
CA PHE A 159 10.91 -3.29 21.92
C PHE A 159 12.08 -3.06 22.89
N LEU A 160 12.00 -2.05 23.77
CA LEU A 160 13.01 -1.85 24.81
C LEU A 160 13.14 -3.10 25.70
N LEU A 161 12.01 -3.63 26.15
CA LEU A 161 11.98 -4.85 26.97
C LEU A 161 12.47 -6.08 26.18
N LEU A 162 12.10 -6.19 24.89
CA LEU A 162 12.56 -7.27 24.02
C LEU A 162 14.09 -7.27 23.83
N PHE A 163 14.70 -6.09 23.78
CA PHE A 163 16.15 -5.92 23.65
C PHE A 163 16.90 -5.89 25.02
N ASN A 164 16.24 -6.32 26.09
CA ASN A 164 16.78 -6.35 27.43
C ASN A 164 17.22 -4.96 27.97
N GLY A 165 16.49 -3.90 27.58
CA GLY A 165 16.72 -2.55 28.07
C GLY A 165 16.40 -2.42 29.55
N GLN A 166 17.01 -1.43 30.20
CA GLN A 166 16.86 -1.20 31.65
C GLN A 166 15.50 -0.52 31.94
N PRO A 167 14.85 -0.82 33.07
CA PRO A 167 13.59 -0.17 33.46
C PRO A 167 13.69 1.36 33.56
N VAL A 168 14.86 1.90 33.90
CA VAL A 168 15.11 3.35 33.96
C VAL A 168 15.03 4.02 32.60
N ASP A 169 15.23 3.27 31.51
CA ASP A 169 15.17 3.76 30.11
C ASP A 169 13.76 3.77 29.53
N ILE A 170 12.78 3.14 30.22
CA ILE A 170 11.39 3.07 29.75
C ILE A 170 10.78 4.45 29.46
N PRO A 171 10.89 5.46 30.33
CA PRO A 171 10.27 6.75 30.10
C PRO A 171 10.74 7.45 28.81
N VAL A 172 12.06 7.42 28.53
CA VAL A 172 12.61 8.06 27.35
C VAL A 172 12.30 7.27 26.08
N ALA A 173 12.32 5.94 26.13
CA ALA A 173 11.93 5.12 24.99
C ALA A 173 10.46 5.36 24.60
N ALA A 174 9.57 5.42 25.59
CA ALA A 174 8.17 5.76 25.39
C ALA A 174 7.99 7.17 24.78
N ALA A 175 8.64 8.16 25.38
CA ALA A 175 8.60 9.54 24.88
C ALA A 175 9.16 9.66 23.46
N GLY A 176 10.28 8.99 23.18
CA GLY A 176 10.90 8.93 21.85
C GLY A 176 9.98 8.28 20.81
N GLY A 177 9.38 7.14 21.13
CA GLY A 177 8.44 6.46 20.24
C GLY A 177 7.17 7.30 19.96
N MET A 178 6.60 7.93 20.99
CA MET A 178 5.49 8.88 20.81
C MET A 178 5.88 10.08 19.96
N ALA A 179 7.03 10.70 20.26
CA ALA A 179 7.53 11.85 19.52
C ALA A 179 7.84 11.50 18.05
N GLY A 180 8.44 10.34 17.79
CA GLY A 180 8.71 9.86 16.45
C GLY A 180 7.46 9.75 15.62
N VAL A 181 6.42 9.07 16.12
CA VAL A 181 5.12 8.93 15.44
C VAL A 181 4.44 10.31 15.30
N LEU A 182 4.47 11.15 16.34
CA LEU A 182 3.92 12.51 16.30
C LEU A 182 4.54 13.35 15.17
N ILE A 183 5.87 13.33 15.07
CA ILE A 183 6.60 14.09 14.04
C ILE A 183 6.27 13.56 12.66
N THR A 184 6.35 12.23 12.45
CA THR A 184 6.05 11.59 11.16
C THR A 184 4.65 11.93 10.68
N GLU A 185 3.63 11.70 11.51
CA GLU A 185 2.23 11.97 11.18
C GLU A 185 1.94 13.47 10.98
N SER A 186 2.59 14.34 11.77
CA SER A 186 2.42 15.79 11.65
C SER A 186 3.02 16.32 10.36
N ILE A 187 4.26 15.94 10.06
CA ILE A 187 4.95 16.40 8.84
C ILE A 187 4.23 15.84 7.60
N GLN A 188 3.77 14.59 7.61
CA GLN A 188 3.04 13.99 6.49
C GLN A 188 1.77 14.76 6.12
N ARG A 189 1.12 15.42 7.08
CA ARG A 189 -0.06 16.26 6.82
C ARG A 189 0.26 17.57 6.10
N TYR A 190 1.47 18.11 6.30
CA TYR A 190 1.88 19.39 5.74
C TYR A 190 2.76 19.24 4.49
N THR A 191 3.60 18.20 4.45
CA THR A 191 4.54 17.99 3.36
C THR A 191 4.36 16.57 2.80
N LYS A 192 4.18 16.49 1.47
CA LYS A 192 4.11 15.19 0.76
C LYS A 192 5.51 14.65 0.39
N ILE A 193 6.57 15.09 1.09
CA ILE A 193 7.93 14.67 0.81
C ILE A 193 8.21 13.37 1.57
N LYS A 194 8.29 12.26 0.84
CA LYS A 194 8.62 10.95 1.41
C LYS A 194 10.03 10.95 1.99
N PHE A 195 10.27 10.11 3.00
CA PHE A 195 11.54 9.86 3.68
C PHE A 195 12.06 11.02 4.56
N PHE A 196 11.57 12.22 4.36
CA PHE A 196 11.96 13.41 5.14
C PHE A 196 11.41 13.34 6.56
N ASN A 197 10.21 12.82 6.70
CA ASN A 197 9.52 12.66 7.98
C ASN A 197 10.27 11.72 8.91
N GLU A 198 10.68 10.56 8.37
CA GLU A 198 11.39 9.52 9.08
C GLU A 198 12.78 9.97 9.49
N PHE A 199 13.47 10.74 8.63
CA PHE A 199 14.76 11.33 8.96
C PHE A 199 14.68 12.25 10.17
N PHE A 200 13.75 13.23 10.18
CA PHE A 200 13.60 14.16 11.29
C PHE A 200 13.08 13.49 12.56
N ALA A 201 12.16 12.54 12.43
CA ALA A 201 11.69 11.77 13.57
C ALA A 201 12.83 10.98 14.22
N ALA A 202 13.65 10.28 13.43
CA ALA A 202 14.80 9.52 13.92
C ALA A 202 15.89 10.43 14.53
N LEU A 203 16.17 11.56 13.89
CA LEU A 203 17.09 12.57 14.43
C LEU A 203 16.62 13.08 15.80
N PHE A 204 15.35 13.42 15.93
CA PHE A 204 14.79 13.91 17.19
C PHE A 204 14.80 12.85 18.29
N ILE A 205 14.48 11.59 17.95
CA ILE A 205 14.59 10.45 18.88
C ILE A 205 16.02 10.31 19.38
N ALA A 206 17.00 10.36 18.49
CA ALA A 206 18.40 10.23 18.86
C ALA A 206 18.86 11.37 19.79
N VAL A 207 18.51 12.62 19.47
CA VAL A 207 18.84 13.79 20.32
C VAL A 207 18.25 13.66 21.72
N ILE A 208 16.96 13.31 21.86
CA ILE A 208 16.34 13.14 23.19
C ILE A 208 17.01 12.00 23.94
N SER A 209 17.33 10.90 23.28
CA SER A 209 17.97 9.74 23.91
C SER A 209 19.35 10.09 24.45
N VAL A 210 20.14 10.84 23.68
CA VAL A 210 21.46 11.33 24.10
C VAL A 210 21.33 12.25 25.33
N LEU A 211 20.45 13.25 25.27
CA LEU A 211 20.26 14.18 26.38
C LEU A 211 19.80 13.45 27.66
N TYR A 212 18.98 12.41 27.52
CA TYR A 212 18.53 11.63 28.67
C TYR A 212 19.64 10.78 29.29
N VAL A 213 20.58 10.27 28.50
CA VAL A 213 21.71 9.50 29.01
C VAL A 213 22.78 10.42 29.58
N GLU A 214 23.10 11.56 28.95
CA GLU A 214 24.13 12.47 29.42
C GLU A 214 23.73 13.29 30.65
N PHE A 215 22.49 13.77 30.69
CA PHE A 215 22.02 14.67 31.76
C PHE A 215 20.99 14.04 32.69
N GLY A 216 20.59 12.80 32.46
CA GLY A 216 19.57 12.09 33.22
C GLY A 216 20.04 10.72 33.73
N PRO A 217 19.09 9.86 34.10
CA PRO A 217 19.40 8.54 34.67
C PRO A 217 19.57 7.43 33.62
N GLY A 218 19.56 7.75 32.30
CA GLY A 218 19.63 6.77 31.24
C GLY A 218 20.92 5.98 31.20
N ILE A 219 20.89 4.71 30.83
CA ILE A 219 22.01 3.79 30.88
C ILE A 219 22.42 3.26 29.50
N GLN A 220 21.43 2.84 28.69
CA GLN A 220 21.68 2.12 27.42
C GLN A 220 21.25 2.93 26.21
N LEU A 221 22.05 3.93 25.82
CA LEU A 221 21.74 4.84 24.71
C LEU A 221 21.32 4.10 23.43
N GLU A 222 22.09 3.11 23.01
CA GLU A 222 21.85 2.35 21.78
C GLU A 222 20.53 1.61 21.84
N THR A 223 20.23 0.94 22.96
CA THR A 223 18.97 0.21 23.15
C THR A 223 17.76 1.15 23.18
N ILE A 224 17.90 2.32 23.81
CA ILE A 224 16.85 3.36 23.81
C ILE A 224 16.54 3.80 22.39
N ILE A 225 17.57 4.18 21.60
CA ILE A 225 17.40 4.68 20.23
C ILE A 225 16.76 3.60 19.35
N ILE A 226 17.29 2.38 19.37
CA ILE A 226 16.77 1.26 18.58
C ILE A 226 15.28 1.02 18.92
N ALA A 227 14.95 0.94 20.20
CA ALA A 227 13.57 0.69 20.64
C ALA A 227 12.61 1.82 20.24
N ALA A 228 13.02 3.08 20.41
CA ALA A 228 12.19 4.24 20.10
C ALA A 228 11.97 4.46 18.58
N VAL A 229 12.90 3.99 17.74
CA VAL A 229 12.81 4.08 16.28
C VAL A 229 11.94 2.96 15.69
N MET A 230 11.74 1.84 16.41
CA MET A 230 11.00 0.67 15.87
C MET A 230 9.61 0.98 15.29
N PRO A 231 8.80 1.89 15.84
CA PRO A 231 7.53 2.28 15.21
C PRO A 231 7.66 2.85 13.79
N LEU A 232 8.85 3.40 13.44
CA LEU A 232 9.13 4.03 12.15
C LEU A 232 9.67 3.02 11.11
N VAL A 233 10.14 1.85 11.56
CA VAL A 233 10.76 0.85 10.68
C VAL A 233 9.73 0.31 9.68
N PRO A 234 10.06 0.28 8.36
CA PRO A 234 9.12 -0.09 7.30
C PRO A 234 8.93 -1.61 7.17
N GLY A 235 8.62 -2.31 8.28
CA GLY A 235 8.53 -3.76 8.34
C GLY A 235 7.48 -4.36 7.39
N VAL A 236 6.30 -3.74 7.31
CA VAL A 236 5.22 -4.17 6.41
C VAL A 236 5.63 -4.01 4.95
N LEU A 237 6.32 -2.91 4.59
CA LEU A 237 6.82 -2.70 3.23
C LEU A 237 7.84 -3.75 2.83
N ILE A 238 8.78 -4.10 3.73
CA ILE A 238 9.80 -5.13 3.49
C ILE A 238 9.15 -6.49 3.26
N THR A 239 8.25 -6.90 4.15
CA THR A 239 7.58 -8.20 4.03
C THR A 239 6.70 -8.29 2.79
N ASN A 240 5.98 -7.23 2.46
CA ASN A 240 5.17 -7.17 1.26
C ASN A 240 6.02 -7.16 -0.01
N ALA A 241 7.16 -6.44 -0.03
CA ALA A 241 8.09 -6.45 -1.16
C ALA A 241 8.59 -7.86 -1.48
N ILE A 242 9.03 -8.60 -0.46
CA ILE A 242 9.50 -9.98 -0.61
C ILE A 242 8.37 -10.87 -1.12
N ARG A 243 7.17 -10.75 -0.55
CA ARG A 243 6.00 -11.56 -0.93
C ARG A 243 5.57 -11.30 -2.38
N GLU A 244 5.59 -10.04 -2.84
CA GLU A 244 5.32 -9.68 -4.24
C GLU A 244 6.34 -10.30 -5.19
N MET A 245 7.64 -10.22 -4.85
CA MET A 245 8.69 -10.82 -5.67
C MET A 245 8.56 -12.35 -5.78
N ILE A 246 8.28 -13.03 -4.67
CA ILE A 246 8.06 -14.49 -4.66
C ILE A 246 6.86 -14.88 -5.54
N ARG A 247 5.85 -14.03 -5.62
CA ARG A 247 4.64 -14.26 -6.45
C ARG A 247 4.83 -13.87 -7.92
N GLY A 248 5.99 -13.34 -8.30
CA GLY A 248 6.28 -12.94 -9.68
C GLY A 248 5.91 -11.50 -10.02
N HIS A 249 5.33 -10.73 -9.09
CA HIS A 249 5.03 -9.30 -9.26
C HIS A 249 6.28 -8.46 -9.01
N LEU A 250 7.32 -8.67 -9.85
CA LEU A 250 8.66 -8.10 -9.66
C LEU A 250 8.63 -6.57 -9.64
N MET A 251 7.83 -5.93 -10.47
CA MET A 251 7.74 -4.47 -10.53
C MET A 251 7.20 -3.90 -9.21
N ALA A 252 6.11 -4.45 -8.68
CA ALA A 252 5.54 -4.01 -7.40
C ALA A 252 6.48 -4.33 -6.23
N GLY A 253 7.11 -5.51 -6.24
CA GLY A 253 8.07 -5.93 -5.22
C GLY A 253 9.31 -5.05 -5.18
N THR A 254 9.92 -4.73 -6.33
CA THR A 254 11.10 -3.85 -6.40
C THR A 254 10.77 -2.42 -5.98
N MET A 255 9.62 -1.88 -6.37
CA MET A 255 9.17 -0.55 -5.96
C MET A 255 8.97 -0.46 -4.43
N LYS A 256 8.26 -1.44 -3.81
CA LYS A 256 8.08 -1.51 -2.35
C LYS A 256 9.42 -1.72 -1.63
N GLY A 257 10.31 -2.53 -2.18
CA GLY A 257 11.65 -2.76 -1.64
C GLY A 257 12.52 -1.51 -1.67
N ALA A 258 12.52 -0.77 -2.76
CA ALA A 258 13.24 0.50 -2.87
C ALA A 258 12.68 1.56 -1.88
N GLU A 259 11.36 1.65 -1.74
CA GLU A 259 10.71 2.53 -0.76
C GLU A 259 11.14 2.17 0.67
N ALA A 260 11.14 0.88 1.02
CA ALA A 260 11.58 0.41 2.33
C ALA A 260 13.07 0.70 2.60
N LEU A 261 13.92 0.50 1.60
CA LEU A 261 15.35 0.79 1.68
C LEU A 261 15.61 2.28 1.92
N LEU A 262 14.96 3.16 1.16
CA LEU A 262 15.09 4.61 1.32
C LEU A 262 14.60 5.09 2.68
N THR A 263 13.50 4.53 3.20
CA THR A 263 13.03 4.78 4.56
C THR A 263 14.08 4.36 5.60
N ALA A 264 14.65 3.17 5.47
CA ALA A 264 15.67 2.69 6.39
C ALA A 264 16.95 3.56 6.36
N ILE A 265 17.38 4.00 5.16
CA ILE A 265 18.49 4.93 4.99
C ILE A 265 18.17 6.28 5.66
N ALA A 266 16.98 6.82 5.49
CA ALA A 266 16.56 8.08 6.10
C ALA A 266 16.61 8.00 7.63
N ILE A 267 16.10 6.92 8.23
CA ILE A 267 16.15 6.66 9.67
C ILE A 267 17.62 6.56 10.13
N GLY A 268 18.42 5.74 9.44
CA GLY A 268 19.83 5.55 9.77
C GLY A 268 20.65 6.85 9.66
N ALA A 269 20.37 7.67 8.65
CA ALA A 269 21.01 8.97 8.47
C ALA A 269 20.62 9.96 9.60
N GLY A 270 19.34 9.97 10.01
CA GLY A 270 18.86 10.81 11.12
C GLY A 270 19.57 10.49 12.44
N VAL A 271 19.66 9.20 12.78
CA VAL A 271 20.41 8.73 13.97
C VAL A 271 21.89 8.97 13.81
N GLY A 272 22.49 8.61 12.66
CA GLY A 272 23.92 8.72 12.40
C GLY A 272 24.45 10.16 12.47
N LEU A 273 23.63 11.13 12.07
CA LEU A 273 24.00 12.56 12.18
C LEU A 273 24.24 12.97 13.63
N VAL A 274 23.46 12.48 14.57
CA VAL A 274 23.63 12.78 15.99
C VAL A 274 24.94 12.19 16.52
N PHE A 275 25.23 10.93 16.17
CA PHE A 275 26.50 10.29 16.56
C PHE A 275 27.74 10.91 15.91
N MET A 276 27.59 11.60 14.79
CA MET A 276 28.70 12.30 14.12
C MET A 276 29.06 13.62 14.82
N VAL A 277 28.11 14.22 15.54
CA VAL A 277 28.28 15.51 16.22
C VAL A 277 28.69 15.35 17.70
N MET A 278 28.44 14.17 18.26
CA MET A 278 28.90 13.79 19.59
C MET A 278 30.39 13.41 19.60
#